data_8bc2a0e78b52e8c6fc047e21a1b9a9b0
#
_entry.id   8bc2a0e78b52e8c6fc047e21a1b9a9b0
#
_cell.length_a   1.000
_cell.length_b   1.000
_cell.length_c   1.000
_cell.angle_alpha   90.00
_cell.angle_beta   90.00
_cell.angle_gamma   90.00
#
_symmetry.space_group_name_H-M   'P 1'
#
loop_
_entity.id
_entity.type
_entity.pdbx_description
1 polymer ?
#
loop_
_entity_poly.entity_id
_entity_poly.type
_entity_poly.pdbx_seq_one_letter_code
_entity_poly.pdbx_strand_id
1 'polypeptide(L)'
;MRFIWIVACLTTILLGGQVIATDREQKAEAAVDKAEILEQKAATKGNEAPAPPTKAITKPEAQAVDPAGEAPLDDAITCLARSIYWEAKGEASANMEAVASVAMNRLGHEGFPDTLCEVVKQGSEQGACQFSWWCDGRSDQVKEDDQYTIAKEIARKALNRQLTDRTNGALYFHSKNVTPDWAKEYIKTAETGKFLFYKPSDGKAR
;
A
#
# COMPACT_ATOMS: atom_id res chain seq x y z
N MET A 1 -23.76 9.43 54.38
CA MET A 1 -23.61 8.26 53.49
C MET A 1 -24.03 8.60 52.05
N ARG A 2 -23.37 9.55 51.37
CA ARG A 2 -23.72 9.97 49.98
C ARG A 2 -22.51 10.16 49.04
N PHE A 3 -21.31 9.76 49.45
CA PHE A 3 -20.07 10.01 48.69
C PHE A 3 -19.44 8.78 48.05
N ILE A 4 -19.98 7.57 48.22
CA ILE A 4 -19.35 6.32 47.77
C ILE A 4 -19.80 5.92 46.36
N TRP A 5 -20.90 6.46 45.82
CA TRP A 5 -21.46 6.04 44.51
C TRP A 5 -20.91 6.78 43.29
N ILE A 6 -20.18 7.88 43.48
CA ILE A 6 -19.64 8.67 42.33
C ILE A 6 -18.30 8.14 41.85
N VAL A 7 -17.54 7.45 42.71
CA VAL A 7 -16.21 6.92 42.33
C VAL A 7 -16.30 5.65 41.51
N ALA A 8 -17.35 4.84 41.66
CA ALA A 8 -17.48 3.57 40.91
C ALA A 8 -17.84 3.74 39.44
N CYS A 9 -18.50 4.83 39.03
CA CYS A 9 -18.86 5.06 37.61
C CYS A 9 -17.71 5.58 36.74
N LEU A 10 -16.72 6.27 37.36
CA LEU A 10 -15.59 6.83 36.58
C LEU A 10 -14.53 5.79 36.25
N THR A 11 -14.42 4.72 37.03
CA THR A 11 -13.40 3.67 36.78
C THR A 11 -13.77 2.70 35.67
N THR A 12 -15.06 2.50 35.39
CA THR A 12 -15.51 1.57 34.31
C THR A 12 -15.32 2.13 32.90
N ILE A 13 -15.34 3.45 32.72
CA ILE A 13 -15.15 4.09 31.41
C ILE A 13 -13.69 4.06 30.99
N LEU A 14 -12.74 4.15 31.91
CA LEU A 14 -11.30 4.08 31.63
C LEU A 14 -10.83 2.68 31.21
N LEU A 15 -11.43 1.62 31.74
CA LEU A 15 -11.07 0.24 31.39
C LEU A 15 -11.55 -0.16 29.99
N GLY A 16 -12.69 0.34 29.53
CA GLY A 16 -13.22 0.05 28.20
C GLY A 16 -12.35 0.63 27.06
N GLY A 17 -11.79 1.83 27.25
CA GLY A 17 -10.94 2.48 26.25
C GLY A 17 -9.58 1.79 26.10
N GLN A 18 -9.00 1.28 27.15
CA GLN A 18 -7.71 0.59 27.11
C GLN A 18 -7.78 -0.77 26.42
N VAL A 19 -8.86 -1.51 26.59
CA VAL A 19 -9.06 -2.82 25.94
C VAL A 19 -9.20 -2.67 24.41
N ILE A 20 -9.89 -1.63 23.95
CA ILE A 20 -10.06 -1.40 22.51
C ILE A 20 -8.76 -0.94 21.87
N ALA A 21 -7.97 -0.11 22.52
CA ALA A 21 -6.66 0.34 22.04
C ALA A 21 -5.70 -0.84 21.90
N THR A 22 -5.60 -1.70 22.91
CA THR A 22 -4.72 -2.88 22.89
C THR A 22 -5.12 -3.90 21.82
N ASP A 23 -6.40 -4.16 21.57
CA ASP A 23 -6.87 -5.06 20.51
C ASP A 23 -6.51 -4.52 19.11
N ARG A 24 -6.62 -3.21 18.89
CA ARG A 24 -6.21 -2.59 17.61
C ARG A 24 -4.70 -2.67 17.41
N GLU A 25 -3.90 -2.35 18.42
CA GLU A 25 -2.44 -2.41 18.36
C GLU A 25 -1.96 -3.82 18.06
N GLN A 26 -2.51 -4.83 18.72
CA GLN A 26 -2.18 -6.23 18.45
C GLN A 26 -2.52 -6.66 17.01
N LYS A 27 -3.65 -6.19 16.48
CA LYS A 27 -4.01 -6.45 15.07
C LYS A 27 -3.07 -5.76 14.10
N ALA A 28 -2.68 -4.52 14.38
CA ALA A 28 -1.74 -3.78 13.55
C ALA A 28 -0.37 -4.46 13.54
N GLU A 29 0.18 -4.82 14.70
CA GLU A 29 1.44 -5.54 14.84
C GLU A 29 1.40 -6.88 14.08
N ALA A 30 0.37 -7.69 14.29
CA ALA A 30 0.21 -8.94 13.56
C ALA A 30 0.10 -8.76 12.03
N ALA A 31 -0.48 -7.65 11.57
CA ALA A 31 -0.54 -7.33 10.15
C ALA A 31 0.83 -6.96 9.58
N VAL A 32 1.61 -6.14 10.30
CA VAL A 32 2.95 -5.72 9.90
C VAL A 32 3.89 -6.92 9.83
N ASP A 33 3.90 -7.78 10.85
CA ASP A 33 4.72 -9.01 10.87
C ASP A 33 4.40 -9.94 9.67
N LYS A 34 3.12 -10.12 9.39
CA LYS A 34 2.69 -10.92 8.22
C LYS A 34 3.10 -10.25 6.91
N ALA A 35 2.95 -8.92 6.82
CA ALA A 35 3.30 -8.17 5.63
C ALA A 35 4.77 -8.27 5.30
N GLU A 36 5.66 -8.18 6.29
CA GLU A 36 7.11 -8.35 6.12
C GLU A 36 7.44 -9.71 5.52
N ILE A 37 6.87 -10.79 6.06
CA ILE A 37 7.08 -12.15 5.55
C ILE A 37 6.58 -12.30 4.10
N LEU A 38 5.41 -11.71 3.79
CA LEU A 38 4.81 -11.79 2.47
C LEU A 38 5.56 -10.95 1.45
N GLU A 39 6.04 -9.78 1.84
CA GLU A 39 6.89 -8.90 1.04
C GLU A 39 8.20 -9.58 0.68
N GLN A 40 8.94 -10.12 1.65
CA GLN A 40 10.19 -10.85 1.42
C GLN A 40 10.01 -12.03 0.46
N LYS A 41 8.91 -12.77 0.60
CA LYS A 41 8.56 -13.84 -0.35
C LYS A 41 8.27 -13.29 -1.74
N ALA A 42 7.57 -12.16 -1.82
CA ALA A 42 7.28 -11.53 -3.10
C ALA A 42 8.55 -11.09 -3.81
N ALA A 43 9.47 -10.46 -3.09
CA ALA A 43 10.75 -10.01 -3.62
C ALA A 43 11.66 -11.16 -4.12
N THR A 44 11.65 -12.32 -3.43
CA THR A 44 12.61 -13.40 -3.72
C THR A 44 12.10 -14.46 -4.69
N LYS A 45 10.79 -14.70 -4.73
CA LYS A 45 10.21 -15.86 -5.44
C LYS A 45 9.22 -15.50 -6.56
N GLY A 46 9.00 -14.20 -6.79
CA GLY A 46 8.08 -13.76 -7.83
C GLY A 46 6.63 -14.23 -7.62
N ASN A 47 5.96 -14.70 -8.66
CA ASN A 47 4.54 -15.06 -8.65
C ASN A 47 4.27 -16.46 -8.07
N GLU A 48 4.36 -16.61 -6.75
CA GLU A 48 3.87 -17.80 -6.04
C GLU A 48 2.34 -17.77 -5.81
N ALA A 49 1.80 -18.93 -5.38
CA ALA A 49 0.39 -19.07 -5.02
C ALA A 49 -0.03 -18.08 -3.90
N PRO A 50 -1.33 -17.76 -3.80
CA PRO A 50 -1.85 -16.93 -2.73
C PRO A 50 -1.45 -17.43 -1.33
N ALA A 51 -1.28 -16.50 -0.40
CA ALA A 51 -0.95 -16.83 0.97
C ALA A 51 -2.00 -17.76 1.59
N PRO A 52 -1.60 -18.85 2.27
CA PRO A 52 -2.55 -19.71 2.95
C PRO A 52 -3.29 -18.95 4.05
N PRO A 53 -4.55 -19.27 4.36
CA PRO A 53 -5.39 -18.50 5.30
C PRO A 53 -4.73 -18.20 6.65
N THR A 54 -3.91 -19.14 7.16
CA THR A 54 -3.19 -18.99 8.44
C THR A 54 -2.06 -17.99 8.42
N LYS A 55 -1.57 -17.61 7.23
CA LYS A 55 -0.47 -16.64 7.01
C LYS A 55 -0.93 -15.38 6.30
N ALA A 56 -2.18 -15.35 5.85
CA ALA A 56 -2.75 -14.20 5.18
C ALA A 56 -3.07 -13.07 6.18
N ILE A 57 -2.88 -11.85 5.74
CA ILE A 57 -3.34 -10.65 6.44
C ILE A 57 -4.86 -10.61 6.32
N THR A 58 -5.57 -10.52 7.44
CA THR A 58 -7.03 -10.37 7.47
C THR A 58 -7.44 -8.91 7.25
N LYS A 59 -8.70 -8.68 6.84
CA LYS A 59 -9.20 -7.31 6.66
C LYS A 59 -9.15 -6.48 7.97
N PRO A 60 -9.57 -6.99 9.16
CA PRO A 60 -9.44 -6.23 10.39
C PRO A 60 -7.99 -5.88 10.76
N GLU A 61 -7.04 -6.79 10.50
CA GLU A 61 -5.61 -6.54 10.72
C GLU A 61 -5.12 -5.39 9.81
N ALA A 62 -5.35 -5.46 8.51
CA ALA A 62 -4.94 -4.41 7.58
C ALA A 62 -5.57 -3.04 7.90
N GLN A 63 -6.84 -3.02 8.33
CA GLN A 63 -7.51 -1.78 8.71
C GLN A 63 -7.01 -1.20 10.03
N ALA A 64 -6.38 -1.99 10.90
CA ALA A 64 -5.78 -1.53 12.14
C ALA A 64 -4.46 -0.77 11.91
N VAL A 65 -3.75 -1.07 10.82
CA VAL A 65 -2.50 -0.37 10.45
C VAL A 65 -2.82 1.03 9.96
N ASP A 66 -2.04 2.02 10.40
CA ASP A 66 -2.14 3.43 10.03
C ASP A 66 -3.60 3.95 10.01
N PRO A 67 -4.31 3.91 11.15
CA PRO A 67 -5.74 4.22 11.16
C PRO A 67 -6.07 5.68 10.85
N ALA A 68 -5.15 6.60 11.17
CA ALA A 68 -5.30 8.03 10.92
C ALA A 68 -4.69 8.48 9.58
N GLY A 69 -3.98 7.60 8.88
CA GLY A 69 -3.30 7.98 7.65
C GLY A 69 -2.10 8.92 7.88
N GLU A 70 -1.43 8.82 9.03
CA GLU A 70 -0.35 9.71 9.46
C GLU A 70 0.91 8.97 9.91
N ALA A 71 0.87 7.63 9.95
CA ALA A 71 2.00 6.82 10.39
C ALA A 71 3.24 7.01 9.49
N PRO A 72 4.45 6.76 10.01
CA PRO A 72 5.65 6.70 9.20
C PRO A 72 5.52 5.70 8.05
N LEU A 73 6.25 5.93 6.96
CA LEU A 73 6.33 5.00 5.84
C LEU A 73 7.45 3.99 6.11
N ASP A 74 7.21 3.03 6.96
CA ASP A 74 8.19 2.04 7.43
C ASP A 74 7.67 0.58 7.40
N ASP A 75 6.38 0.38 7.06
CA ASP A 75 5.81 -0.94 6.83
C ASP A 75 5.17 -1.08 5.44
N ALA A 76 5.14 -2.31 4.92
CA ALA A 76 4.69 -2.60 3.56
C ALA A 76 3.21 -2.25 3.30
N ILE A 77 2.33 -2.37 4.31
CA ILE A 77 0.90 -2.05 4.17
C ILE A 77 0.74 -0.54 4.02
N THR A 78 1.34 0.23 4.93
CA THR A 78 1.28 1.70 4.92
C THR A 78 1.87 2.24 3.62
N CYS A 79 3.07 1.81 3.22
CA CYS A 79 3.72 2.28 2.00
C CYS A 79 2.89 1.99 0.75
N LEU A 80 2.38 0.76 0.60
CA LEU A 80 1.58 0.39 -0.55
C LEU A 80 0.21 1.08 -0.54
N ALA A 81 -0.48 1.13 0.61
CA ALA A 81 -1.79 1.77 0.72
C ALA A 81 -1.74 3.29 0.44
N ARG A 82 -0.70 3.99 0.96
CA ARG A 82 -0.49 5.41 0.68
C ARG A 82 -0.24 5.66 -0.81
N SER A 83 0.55 4.80 -1.46
CA SER A 83 0.78 4.92 -2.91
C SER A 83 -0.50 4.70 -3.72
N ILE A 84 -1.28 3.67 -3.41
CA ILE A 84 -2.57 3.43 -4.07
C ILE A 84 -3.51 4.62 -3.87
N TYR A 85 -3.58 5.14 -2.65
CA TYR A 85 -4.42 6.28 -2.31
C TYR A 85 -4.03 7.53 -3.10
N TRP A 86 -2.78 7.96 -3.04
CA TRP A 86 -2.35 9.22 -3.66
C TRP A 86 -2.37 9.16 -5.19
N GLU A 87 -2.02 8.03 -5.79
CA GLU A 87 -2.01 7.88 -7.24
C GLU A 87 -3.41 7.69 -7.84
N ALA A 88 -4.31 6.99 -7.14
CA ALA A 88 -5.54 6.51 -7.75
C ALA A 88 -6.81 6.71 -6.93
N LYS A 89 -6.81 7.53 -5.86
CA LYS A 89 -8.04 7.82 -5.12
C LYS A 89 -9.11 8.42 -6.05
N GLY A 90 -10.36 8.01 -5.83
CA GLY A 90 -11.48 8.42 -6.66
C GLY A 90 -11.64 7.66 -7.98
N GLU A 91 -10.68 6.78 -8.31
CA GLU A 91 -10.79 5.87 -9.44
C GLU A 91 -11.59 4.61 -9.07
N ALA A 92 -12.05 3.88 -10.10
CA ALA A 92 -12.63 2.55 -9.90
C ALA A 92 -11.60 1.59 -9.28
N SER A 93 -12.04 0.64 -8.44
CA SER A 93 -11.15 -0.31 -7.75
C SER A 93 -10.18 -1.04 -8.69
N ALA A 94 -10.61 -1.37 -9.91
CA ALA A 94 -9.73 -2.02 -10.90
C ALA A 94 -8.52 -1.13 -11.30
N ASN A 95 -8.69 0.20 -11.30
CA ASN A 95 -7.61 1.14 -11.60
C ASN A 95 -6.65 1.27 -10.40
N MET A 96 -7.18 1.28 -9.18
CA MET A 96 -6.40 1.26 -7.94
C MET A 96 -5.61 -0.06 -7.82
N GLU A 97 -6.21 -1.21 -8.14
CA GLU A 97 -5.55 -2.52 -8.18
C GLU A 97 -4.41 -2.57 -9.23
N ALA A 98 -4.58 -1.89 -10.37
CA ALA A 98 -3.54 -1.81 -11.39
C ALA A 98 -2.31 -1.01 -10.91
N VAL A 99 -2.50 0.08 -10.16
CA VAL A 99 -1.40 0.82 -9.51
C VAL A 99 -0.68 -0.07 -8.48
N ALA A 100 -1.44 -0.80 -7.65
CA ALA A 100 -0.87 -1.77 -6.70
C ALA A 100 -0.02 -2.83 -7.43
N SER A 101 -0.52 -3.33 -8.58
CA SER A 101 0.21 -4.33 -9.37
C SER A 101 1.57 -3.81 -9.85
N VAL A 102 1.68 -2.53 -10.24
CA VAL A 102 2.97 -1.95 -10.64
C VAL A 102 3.96 -1.94 -9.47
N ALA A 103 3.55 -1.54 -8.27
CA ALA A 103 4.41 -1.57 -7.10
C ALA A 103 4.88 -3.01 -6.78
N MET A 104 3.96 -3.98 -6.83
CA MET A 104 4.29 -5.39 -6.62
C MET A 104 5.17 -5.98 -7.71
N ASN A 105 5.02 -5.55 -8.97
CA ASN A 105 5.87 -5.99 -10.09
C ASN A 105 7.30 -5.44 -9.99
N ARG A 106 7.48 -4.27 -9.38
CA ARG A 106 8.81 -3.70 -9.11
C ARG A 106 9.53 -4.40 -7.98
N LEU A 107 8.80 -4.86 -6.97
CA LEU A 107 9.35 -5.46 -5.77
C LEU A 107 10.26 -6.65 -6.10
N GLY A 108 11.57 -6.52 -5.81
CA GLY A 108 12.59 -7.55 -6.12
C GLY A 108 12.87 -7.76 -7.62
N HIS A 109 12.31 -6.94 -8.51
CA HIS A 109 12.65 -6.98 -9.93
C HIS A 109 14.03 -6.35 -10.18
N GLU A 110 14.81 -6.88 -11.16
CA GLU A 110 16.14 -6.35 -11.49
C GLU A 110 16.11 -4.82 -11.67
N GLY A 111 16.88 -4.09 -10.87
CA GLY A 111 16.95 -2.63 -10.87
C GLY A 111 15.92 -1.92 -9.99
N PHE A 112 15.11 -2.65 -9.26
CA PHE A 112 14.20 -2.11 -8.25
C PHE A 112 14.53 -2.64 -6.85
N PRO A 113 14.10 -1.91 -5.80
CA PRO A 113 14.34 -2.33 -4.41
C PRO A 113 13.60 -3.61 -4.01
N ASP A 114 14.05 -4.20 -2.88
CA ASP A 114 13.51 -5.43 -2.31
C ASP A 114 12.42 -5.19 -1.25
N THR A 115 12.08 -3.93 -0.95
CA THR A 115 10.99 -3.56 -0.05
C THR A 115 10.02 -2.57 -0.71
N LEU A 116 8.74 -2.65 -0.38
CA LEU A 116 7.71 -1.76 -0.93
C LEU A 116 7.94 -0.30 -0.54
N CYS A 117 8.43 -0.06 0.67
CA CYS A 117 8.72 1.30 1.10
C CYS A 117 9.86 1.93 0.30
N GLU A 118 10.89 1.16 -0.04
CA GLU A 118 11.98 1.63 -0.92
C GLU A 118 11.51 1.78 -2.37
N VAL A 119 10.67 0.86 -2.88
CA VAL A 119 10.02 1.01 -4.21
C VAL A 119 9.23 2.32 -4.29
N VAL A 120 8.49 2.66 -3.23
CA VAL A 120 7.71 3.91 -3.17
C VAL A 120 8.60 5.14 -3.11
N LYS A 121 9.68 5.07 -2.36
CA LYS A 121 10.60 6.20 -2.14
C LYS A 121 11.67 6.34 -3.23
N GLN A 122 11.72 5.41 -4.19
CA GLN A 122 12.75 5.38 -5.24
C GLN A 122 12.79 6.69 -6.05
N GLY A 123 13.98 7.23 -6.26
CA GLY A 123 14.23 8.46 -7.02
C GLY A 123 14.20 9.74 -6.18
N SER A 124 13.95 9.63 -4.87
CA SER A 124 13.92 10.79 -3.97
C SER A 124 15.26 11.54 -3.91
N GLU A 125 16.38 10.81 -3.96
CA GLU A 125 17.73 11.37 -3.95
C GLU A 125 18.02 12.22 -5.20
N GLN A 126 17.30 12.00 -6.29
CA GLN A 126 17.47 12.68 -7.57
C GLN A 126 16.38 13.74 -7.81
N GLY A 127 15.44 13.89 -6.87
CA GLY A 127 14.28 14.78 -7.02
C GLY A 127 13.30 14.35 -8.12
N ALA A 128 13.36 13.09 -8.54
CA ALA A 128 12.54 12.51 -9.59
C ALA A 128 11.85 11.22 -9.09
N CYS A 129 10.97 11.36 -8.09
CA CYS A 129 10.30 10.22 -7.48
C CYS A 129 9.44 9.44 -8.46
N GLN A 130 9.54 8.11 -8.37
CA GLN A 130 8.73 7.19 -9.16
C GLN A 130 7.24 7.28 -8.80
N PHE A 131 6.95 7.53 -7.52
CA PHE A 131 5.63 7.92 -7.03
C PHE A 131 5.68 9.40 -6.67
N SER A 132 5.08 10.24 -7.51
CA SER A 132 5.26 11.70 -7.47
C SER A 132 4.82 12.33 -6.15
N TRP A 133 3.82 11.79 -5.49
CA TRP A 133 3.28 12.28 -4.22
C TRP A 133 4.33 12.33 -3.10
N TRP A 134 5.31 11.41 -3.11
CA TRP A 134 6.37 11.33 -2.10
C TRP A 134 7.34 12.51 -2.16
N CYS A 135 7.51 13.15 -3.34
CA CYS A 135 8.47 14.23 -3.58
C CYS A 135 7.84 15.58 -3.92
N ASP A 136 6.52 15.71 -3.94
CA ASP A 136 5.84 16.92 -4.41
C ASP A 136 5.85 18.05 -3.37
N GLY A 137 6.39 17.80 -2.17
CA GLY A 137 6.51 18.76 -1.06
C GLY A 137 5.19 19.10 -0.38
N ARG A 138 4.14 18.33 -0.66
CA ARG A 138 2.85 18.46 0.02
C ARG A 138 2.77 17.53 1.21
N SER A 139 1.74 17.73 2.05
CA SER A 139 1.47 16.80 3.15
C SER A 139 1.01 15.46 2.62
N ASP A 140 1.67 14.38 3.08
CA ASP A 140 1.34 13.00 2.73
C ASP A 140 0.26 12.38 3.63
N GLN A 141 -0.33 13.17 4.53
CA GLN A 141 -1.43 12.75 5.38
C GLN A 141 -2.68 12.45 4.57
N VAL A 142 -3.35 11.37 4.91
CA VAL A 142 -4.63 11.01 4.30
C VAL A 142 -5.71 12.03 4.67
N LYS A 143 -6.58 12.35 3.75
CA LYS A 143 -7.67 13.30 3.92
C LYS A 143 -9.06 12.67 3.80
N GLU A 144 -9.18 11.57 3.07
CA GLU A 144 -10.44 10.87 2.80
C GLU A 144 -10.37 9.42 3.33
N ASP A 145 -10.91 9.20 4.52
CA ASP A 145 -10.85 7.91 5.24
C ASP A 145 -11.44 6.74 4.44
N ASP A 146 -12.56 6.95 3.73
CA ASP A 146 -13.20 5.91 2.93
C ASP A 146 -12.28 5.45 1.79
N GLN A 147 -11.62 6.39 1.09
CA GLN A 147 -10.70 6.08 0.01
C GLN A 147 -9.45 5.36 0.51
N TYR A 148 -8.97 5.74 1.69
CA TYR A 148 -7.84 5.07 2.32
C TYR A 148 -8.19 3.67 2.82
N THR A 149 -9.39 3.47 3.34
CA THR A 149 -9.93 2.15 3.71
C THR A 149 -9.94 1.20 2.51
N ILE A 150 -10.34 1.69 1.32
CA ILE A 150 -10.28 0.93 0.06
C ILE A 150 -8.82 0.64 -0.32
N ALA A 151 -7.93 1.63 -0.24
CA ALA A 151 -6.52 1.47 -0.57
C ALA A 151 -5.83 0.42 0.33
N LYS A 152 -6.10 0.43 1.65
CA LYS A 152 -5.61 -0.60 2.58
C LYS A 152 -6.13 -2.01 2.26
N GLU A 153 -7.38 -2.14 1.85
CA GLU A 153 -7.92 -3.43 1.43
C GLU A 153 -7.25 -3.94 0.15
N ILE A 154 -6.94 -3.07 -0.80
CA ILE A 154 -6.21 -3.42 -2.02
C ILE A 154 -4.76 -3.80 -1.68
N ALA A 155 -4.08 -3.04 -0.82
CA ALA A 155 -2.73 -3.36 -0.34
C ALA A 155 -2.69 -4.75 0.33
N ARG A 156 -3.66 -5.04 1.20
CA ARG A 156 -3.82 -6.36 1.82
C ARG A 156 -3.95 -7.48 0.78
N LYS A 157 -4.82 -7.29 -0.22
CA LYS A 157 -5.01 -8.28 -1.29
C LYS A 157 -3.74 -8.47 -2.11
N ALA A 158 -3.02 -7.39 -2.41
CA ALA A 158 -1.77 -7.44 -3.14
C ALA A 158 -0.72 -8.27 -2.40
N LEU A 159 -0.46 -7.96 -1.12
CA LEU A 159 0.47 -8.70 -0.27
C LEU A 159 0.07 -10.16 -0.11
N ASN A 160 -1.22 -10.45 0.05
CA ASN A 160 -1.75 -11.82 0.10
C ASN A 160 -1.74 -12.56 -1.25
N ARG A 161 -1.33 -11.87 -2.34
CA ARG A 161 -1.39 -12.40 -3.73
C ARG A 161 -2.79 -12.82 -4.17
N GLN A 162 -3.77 -12.02 -3.81
CA GLN A 162 -5.18 -12.18 -4.15
C GLN A 162 -5.62 -11.25 -5.29
N LEU A 163 -4.72 -10.43 -5.83
CA LEU A 163 -4.99 -9.60 -7.00
C LEU A 163 -4.56 -10.31 -8.29
N THR A 164 -5.36 -10.12 -9.34
CA THR A 164 -4.93 -10.46 -10.70
C THR A 164 -4.21 -9.27 -11.29
N ASP A 165 -2.97 -9.46 -11.75
CA ASP A 165 -2.24 -8.39 -12.47
C ASP A 165 -2.91 -8.10 -13.81
N ARG A 166 -3.59 -6.95 -13.89
CA ARG A 166 -4.24 -6.44 -15.10
C ARG A 166 -3.32 -5.57 -15.94
N THR A 167 -2.07 -5.39 -15.50
CA THR A 167 -1.08 -4.54 -16.17
C THR A 167 -0.15 -5.31 -17.11
N ASN A 168 -0.26 -6.65 -17.12
CA ASN A 168 0.63 -7.56 -17.88
C ASN A 168 2.12 -7.37 -17.54
N GLY A 169 2.44 -7.28 -16.25
CA GLY A 169 3.79 -7.12 -15.76
C GLY A 169 4.38 -5.72 -15.98
N ALA A 170 3.53 -4.68 -15.98
CA ALA A 170 4.01 -3.31 -16.11
C ALA A 170 4.88 -2.90 -14.92
N LEU A 171 5.94 -2.17 -15.23
CA LEU A 171 6.86 -1.57 -14.26
C LEU A 171 6.72 -0.06 -14.19
N TYR A 172 6.05 0.56 -15.17
CA TYR A 172 5.85 2.00 -15.28
C TYR A 172 4.41 2.32 -15.67
N PHE A 173 3.95 3.46 -15.25
CA PHE A 173 2.66 4.00 -15.67
C PHE A 173 2.68 5.53 -15.68
N HIS A 174 1.76 6.12 -16.41
CA HIS A 174 1.46 7.55 -16.37
C HIS A 174 -0.01 7.81 -16.64
N SER A 175 -0.49 8.99 -16.26
CA SER A 175 -1.83 9.44 -16.63
C SER A 175 -1.88 9.78 -18.14
N LYS A 176 -3.01 9.50 -18.79
CA LYS A 176 -3.27 9.86 -20.19
C LYS A 176 -3.09 11.35 -20.51
N ASN A 177 -3.11 12.20 -19.48
CA ASN A 177 -2.96 13.66 -19.62
C ASN A 177 -1.51 14.12 -19.80
N VAL A 178 -0.54 13.22 -19.62
CA VAL A 178 0.89 13.49 -19.79
C VAL A 178 1.50 12.43 -20.71
N THR A 179 2.58 12.80 -21.39
CA THR A 179 3.32 11.85 -22.23
C THR A 179 4.80 12.02 -21.92
N PRO A 180 5.34 11.25 -20.96
CA PRO A 180 6.75 11.30 -20.65
C PRO A 180 7.58 10.72 -21.81
N ASP A 181 8.81 11.23 -21.99
CA ASP A 181 9.65 10.83 -23.13
C ASP A 181 9.97 9.34 -23.15
N TRP A 182 10.17 8.73 -21.98
CA TRP A 182 10.41 7.29 -21.87
C TRP A 182 9.25 6.43 -22.41
N ALA A 183 8.01 6.93 -22.41
CA ALA A 183 6.86 6.18 -22.90
C ALA A 183 6.94 5.86 -24.40
N LYS A 184 7.75 6.61 -25.17
CA LYS A 184 7.97 6.36 -26.59
C LYS A 184 8.91 5.16 -26.84
N GLU A 185 9.74 4.83 -25.86
CA GLU A 185 10.75 3.76 -25.95
C GLU A 185 10.25 2.44 -25.31
N TYR A 186 9.21 2.51 -24.48
CA TYR A 186 8.70 1.39 -23.71
C TYR A 186 7.51 0.72 -24.39
N ILE A 187 7.32 -0.56 -24.12
CA ILE A 187 6.16 -1.33 -24.61
C ILE A 187 4.97 -1.02 -23.74
N LYS A 188 3.88 -0.48 -24.33
CA LYS A 188 2.59 -0.36 -23.65
C LYS A 188 2.01 -1.75 -23.44
N THR A 189 1.73 -2.12 -22.18
CA THR A 189 1.26 -3.45 -21.79
C THR A 189 -0.23 -3.48 -21.50
N ALA A 190 -0.78 -2.37 -20.98
CA ALA A 190 -2.18 -2.26 -20.61
C ALA A 190 -2.65 -0.80 -20.61
N GLU A 191 -3.96 -0.64 -20.52
CA GLU A 191 -4.64 0.63 -20.33
C GLU A 191 -5.88 0.41 -19.48
N THR A 192 -6.08 1.21 -18.43
CA THR A 192 -7.26 1.18 -17.58
C THR A 192 -7.54 2.53 -16.93
N GLY A 193 -8.81 2.98 -16.96
CA GLY A 193 -9.19 4.30 -16.47
C GLY A 193 -8.39 5.42 -17.11
N LYS A 194 -7.75 6.23 -16.29
CA LYS A 194 -6.88 7.33 -16.72
C LYS A 194 -5.42 6.93 -16.97
N PHE A 195 -5.04 5.66 -16.75
CA PHE A 195 -3.66 5.21 -16.76
C PHE A 195 -3.28 4.42 -18.00
N LEU A 196 -2.03 4.61 -18.45
CA LEU A 196 -1.33 3.81 -19.45
C LEU A 196 -0.16 3.11 -18.76
N PHE A 197 0.02 1.81 -19.01
CA PHE A 197 0.98 0.94 -18.35
C PHE A 197 2.03 0.45 -19.32
N TYR A 198 3.29 0.34 -18.87
CA TYR A 198 4.44 0.08 -19.71
C TYR A 198 5.48 -0.82 -19.02
N LYS A 199 6.29 -1.47 -19.82
CA LYS A 199 7.53 -2.11 -19.41
C LYS A 199 8.64 -1.81 -20.43
N PRO A 200 9.92 -1.76 -19.99
CA PRO A 200 11.04 -1.64 -20.91
C PRO A 200 11.08 -2.81 -21.90
N SER A 201 11.54 -2.55 -23.13
CA SER A 201 11.61 -3.57 -24.19
C SER A 201 12.61 -4.70 -23.88
N ASP A 202 13.65 -4.38 -23.10
CA ASP A 202 14.69 -5.32 -22.62
C ASP A 202 14.37 -5.90 -21.24
N GLY A 203 13.23 -5.54 -20.63
CA GLY A 203 12.82 -5.98 -19.30
C GLY A 203 13.63 -5.39 -18.16
N LYS A 204 14.54 -4.43 -18.40
CA LYS A 204 15.39 -3.83 -17.36
C LYS A 204 14.86 -2.48 -16.90
N ALA A 205 14.92 -2.22 -15.59
CA ALA A 205 14.68 -0.90 -15.03
C ALA A 205 15.72 0.12 -15.55
N ARG A 206 15.30 1.36 -15.73
CA ARG A 206 16.18 2.48 -16.11
C ARG A 206 15.92 3.67 -15.22
#